data_594a419a596285d996ac1a65369fbce2
#
_entry.id   594a419a596285d996ac1a65369fbce2
#
_cell.length_a   1.000
_cell.length_b   1.000
_cell.length_c   1.000
_cell.angle_alpha   90.00
_cell.angle_beta   90.00
_cell.angle_gamma   90.00
#
_symmetry.space_group_name_H-M   'P 1'
#
loop_
_entity.id
_entity.type
_entity.pdbx_description
1 polymer ?
#
loop_
_entity_poly.entity_id
_entity_poly.type
_entity_poly.pdbx_seq_one_letter_code
_entity_poly.pdbx_strand_id
1 'polypeptide(L)'
;DVALESPFNKGLRYGGASISVDNLELYIAAQNPTAAFPENIDLFMTQYEVLDRDDDGNYLYLWGALKPLENLNSASGWEAQPALSSDGKQLYFASVNEQSLVDASGNRTMDIWMSERTEDGDWGPAELLPRPINSTSNDKAPFLHPDGNTLYFSSDRSPSGGGYDIWYCHRDSTGRWEDAKNLGAPINTDGDEHGLVVSTDGEEAFFASRRTGTKGLDLLRFPVPEEFKPEEVRIVKGTLQATDGGIPPGAKLYLQYAKSKRIETIEINEDDGRFASIVRLDQGEDVLLISEAEGLAFQASVVVDIEQTPPNSDALVAPIVLQQPLNGEAFEIGDIQYASNSAEIGRTSIIILEAFASYLTRNEALGVHIIGHTDDVGAERENQVLSERRALAVATALANYGVPVARITSQGLGESYPLAPNIDATSRSINRRTEFEITLKN
;
A
#
# COMPACT_ATOMS: atom_id res chain seq x y z
N ASP A 1 -0.18 -13.16 -22.28
CA ASP A 1 0.19 -12.06 -23.22
C ASP A 1 -1.07 -11.61 -23.92
N VAL A 2 -1.85 -10.78 -23.30
CA VAL A 2 -2.92 -10.05 -23.99
C VAL A 2 -2.21 -9.02 -24.85
N ALA A 3 -2.30 -9.16 -26.17
CA ALA A 3 -1.90 -8.10 -27.07
C ALA A 3 -2.71 -6.88 -26.69
N LEU A 4 -2.06 -5.88 -26.16
CA LEU A 4 -2.68 -4.61 -25.77
C LEU A 4 -3.15 -3.92 -27.06
N GLU A 5 -4.35 -4.22 -27.50
CA GLU A 5 -4.94 -3.57 -28.67
C GLU A 5 -5.27 -2.10 -28.40
N SER A 6 -5.36 -1.71 -27.14
CA SER A 6 -5.72 -0.37 -26.71
C SER A 6 -5.05 -0.06 -25.36
N PRO A 7 -4.78 1.16 -25.07
CA PRO A 7 -4.72 2.39 -25.88
C PRO A 7 -3.36 2.58 -26.55
N PHE A 8 -2.47 1.61 -26.36
CA PHE A 8 -1.08 1.59 -26.80
C PHE A 8 -0.97 1.08 -28.27
N ASN A 9 0.15 1.29 -28.92
CA ASN A 9 0.42 0.88 -30.31
C ASN A 9 -0.30 1.70 -31.41
N LYS A 10 -0.60 2.98 -31.16
CA LYS A 10 -1.22 3.87 -32.15
C LYS A 10 -0.22 4.69 -32.99
N GLY A 11 1.04 4.26 -33.07
CA GLY A 11 2.07 4.95 -33.84
C GLY A 11 2.59 6.25 -33.21
N LEU A 12 2.20 6.55 -31.97
CA LEU A 12 2.71 7.66 -31.19
C LEU A 12 4.08 7.34 -30.57
N ARG A 13 4.83 8.39 -30.24
CA ARG A 13 6.03 8.25 -29.41
C ARG A 13 5.61 8.22 -27.96
N TYR A 14 6.06 7.21 -27.22
CA TYR A 14 5.81 7.07 -25.80
C TYR A 14 7.10 7.28 -25.00
N GLY A 15 6.98 7.90 -23.84
CA GLY A 15 8.08 8.15 -22.90
C GLY A 15 7.97 7.32 -21.64
N GLY A 16 8.42 7.88 -20.51
CA GLY A 16 8.33 7.26 -19.19
C GLY A 16 6.88 7.04 -18.76
N ALA A 17 6.70 6.03 -17.90
CA ALA A 17 5.40 5.70 -17.33
C ALA A 17 5.53 5.43 -15.83
N SER A 18 4.42 5.66 -15.08
CA SER A 18 4.26 5.32 -13.68
C SER A 18 2.91 4.65 -13.48
N ILE A 19 2.88 3.61 -12.66
CA ILE A 19 1.66 2.85 -12.34
C ILE A 19 1.36 2.98 -10.86
N SER A 20 0.07 3.03 -10.50
CA SER A 20 -0.37 3.03 -9.11
C SER A 20 -0.05 1.70 -8.41
N VAL A 21 0.04 1.70 -7.07
CA VAL A 21 0.37 0.52 -6.26
C VAL A 21 -0.65 -0.61 -6.46
N ASP A 22 -1.91 -0.27 -6.69
CA ASP A 22 -3.01 -1.20 -6.98
C ASP A 22 -3.04 -1.68 -8.44
N ASN A 23 -2.17 -1.13 -9.31
CA ASN A 23 -2.11 -1.36 -10.76
C ASN A 23 -3.39 -0.96 -11.53
N LEU A 24 -4.16 -0.01 -11.02
CA LEU A 24 -5.41 0.43 -11.65
C LEU A 24 -5.26 1.71 -12.47
N GLU A 25 -4.25 2.53 -12.18
CA GLU A 25 -3.97 3.76 -12.92
C GLU A 25 -2.58 3.72 -13.54
N LEU A 26 -2.49 4.11 -14.80
CA LEU A 26 -1.22 4.26 -15.51
C LEU A 26 -1.09 5.68 -16.03
N TYR A 27 -0.02 6.34 -15.65
CA TYR A 27 0.41 7.64 -16.13
C TYR A 27 1.52 7.46 -17.14
N ILE A 28 1.42 8.09 -18.30
CA ILE A 28 2.38 7.91 -19.40
C ILE A 28 2.62 9.22 -20.11
N ALA A 29 3.87 9.47 -20.47
CA ALA A 29 4.21 10.55 -21.38
C ALA A 29 4.08 10.08 -22.82
N ALA A 30 3.37 10.81 -23.66
CA ALA A 30 3.17 10.45 -25.06
C ALA A 30 3.04 11.68 -25.93
N GLN A 31 3.32 11.51 -27.23
CA GLN A 31 3.07 12.53 -28.23
C GLN A 31 1.56 12.82 -28.32
N ASN A 32 1.17 14.10 -28.32
CA ASN A 32 -0.22 14.52 -28.37
C ASN A 32 -0.57 15.10 -29.77
N PRO A 33 -1.11 14.30 -30.68
CA PRO A 33 -1.40 14.74 -32.05
C PRO A 33 -2.54 15.77 -32.12
N THR A 34 -3.30 15.97 -31.04
CA THR A 34 -4.40 16.93 -30.97
C THR A 34 -4.01 18.25 -30.32
N ALA A 35 -2.82 18.33 -29.72
CA ALA A 35 -2.30 19.56 -29.15
C ALA A 35 -2.00 20.63 -30.22
N ALA A 36 -1.85 21.87 -29.75
CA ALA A 36 -1.43 22.99 -30.60
C ALA A 36 -0.07 22.76 -31.29
N PHE A 37 0.78 22.00 -30.62
CA PHE A 37 2.08 21.53 -31.13
C PHE A 37 2.12 19.99 -31.11
N PRO A 38 1.68 19.34 -32.20
CA PRO A 38 1.50 17.87 -32.24
C PRO A 38 2.78 17.05 -32.01
N GLU A 39 3.96 17.67 -32.11
CA GLU A 39 5.25 17.00 -31.81
C GLU A 39 5.63 17.03 -30.31
N ASN A 40 4.88 17.78 -29.50
CA ASN A 40 5.09 17.83 -28.06
C ASN A 40 4.78 16.47 -27.41
N ILE A 41 5.43 16.26 -26.28
CA ILE A 41 5.16 15.15 -25.36
C ILE A 41 4.33 15.72 -24.22
N ASP A 42 3.17 15.14 -24.00
CA ASP A 42 2.23 15.50 -22.93
C ASP A 42 2.02 14.31 -22.00
N LEU A 43 1.48 14.59 -20.81
CA LEU A 43 1.08 13.56 -19.85
C LEU A 43 -0.33 13.07 -20.12
N PHE A 44 -0.49 11.76 -20.07
CA PHE A 44 -1.78 11.08 -20.17
C PHE A 44 -1.96 10.12 -18.99
N MET A 45 -3.20 9.83 -18.67
CA MET A 45 -3.56 8.75 -17.78
C MET A 45 -4.53 7.78 -18.44
N THR A 46 -4.54 6.56 -17.99
CA THR A 46 -5.58 5.56 -18.29
C THR A 46 -5.84 4.71 -17.05
N GLN A 47 -7.04 4.19 -16.96
CA GLN A 47 -7.49 3.32 -15.89
C GLN A 47 -7.67 1.89 -16.39
N TYR A 48 -7.43 0.93 -15.52
CA TYR A 48 -7.64 -0.49 -15.76
C TYR A 48 -9.04 -0.84 -15.26
N GLU A 49 -9.98 -0.89 -16.21
CA GLU A 49 -11.41 -0.99 -15.94
C GLU A 49 -11.89 -2.45 -16.02
N VAL A 50 -12.84 -2.81 -15.17
CA VAL A 50 -13.55 -4.09 -15.27
C VAL A 50 -14.50 -4.01 -16.46
N LEU A 51 -14.38 -4.97 -17.39
CA LEU A 51 -15.26 -5.06 -18.54
C LEU A 51 -16.44 -6.00 -18.30
N ASP A 52 -16.15 -7.19 -17.76
CA ASP A 52 -17.11 -8.28 -17.64
C ASP A 52 -16.55 -9.36 -16.69
N ARG A 53 -17.27 -10.47 -16.55
CA ARG A 53 -16.77 -11.69 -15.90
C ARG A 53 -16.75 -12.82 -16.93
N ASP A 54 -15.74 -13.69 -16.82
CA ASP A 54 -15.69 -14.91 -17.60
C ASP A 54 -16.71 -15.96 -17.10
N ASP A 55 -16.81 -17.10 -17.80
CA ASP A 55 -17.72 -18.19 -17.45
C ASP A 55 -17.42 -18.82 -16.07
N ASP A 56 -16.21 -18.64 -15.55
CA ASP A 56 -15.78 -19.09 -14.23
C ASP A 56 -15.99 -18.00 -13.14
N GLY A 57 -16.50 -16.82 -13.51
CA GLY A 57 -16.79 -15.70 -12.63
C GLY A 57 -15.59 -14.78 -12.32
N ASN A 58 -14.44 -14.96 -12.99
CA ASN A 58 -13.29 -14.08 -12.83
C ASN A 58 -13.50 -12.77 -13.60
N TYR A 59 -13.04 -11.66 -13.04
CA TYR A 59 -13.12 -10.37 -13.69
C TYR A 59 -12.21 -10.28 -14.93
N LEU A 60 -12.76 -9.75 -16.01
CA LEU A 60 -12.04 -9.38 -17.23
C LEU A 60 -11.75 -7.88 -17.21
N TYR A 61 -10.51 -7.51 -17.48
CA TYR A 61 -10.05 -6.13 -17.41
C TYR A 61 -9.49 -5.64 -18.74
N LEU A 62 -9.61 -4.33 -18.96
CA LEU A 62 -8.99 -3.66 -20.10
C LEU A 62 -8.50 -2.27 -19.68
N TRP A 63 -7.37 -1.84 -20.23
CA TRP A 63 -6.96 -0.44 -20.14
C TRP A 63 -7.90 0.44 -20.99
N GLY A 64 -8.49 1.43 -20.35
CA GLY A 64 -9.34 2.43 -21.00
C GLY A 64 -8.58 3.33 -21.99
N ALA A 65 -9.25 4.28 -22.58
CA ALA A 65 -8.63 5.25 -23.48
C ALA A 65 -7.65 6.17 -22.73
N LEU A 66 -6.56 6.55 -23.39
CA LEU A 66 -5.64 7.57 -22.87
C LEU A 66 -6.35 8.91 -22.79
N LYS A 67 -6.38 9.51 -21.60
CA LYS A 67 -6.95 10.84 -21.32
C LYS A 67 -5.80 11.81 -21.07
N PRO A 68 -5.69 12.94 -21.80
CA PRO A 68 -4.65 13.93 -21.51
C PRO A 68 -4.90 14.59 -20.14
N LEU A 69 -3.83 14.88 -19.42
CA LEU A 69 -3.89 15.62 -18.16
C LEU A 69 -3.87 17.12 -18.46
N GLU A 70 -5.00 17.66 -18.91
CA GLU A 70 -5.11 19.02 -19.43
C GLU A 70 -4.65 20.09 -18.43
N ASN A 71 -4.86 19.87 -17.12
CA ASN A 71 -4.44 20.80 -16.08
C ASN A 71 -2.92 20.82 -15.84
N LEU A 72 -2.20 19.82 -16.32
CA LEU A 72 -0.74 19.66 -16.13
C LEU A 72 0.03 19.93 -17.41
N ASN A 73 -0.58 19.65 -18.56
CA ASN A 73 0.04 19.84 -19.87
C ASN A 73 0.04 21.32 -20.24
N SER A 74 1.18 21.86 -20.57
CA SER A 74 1.31 23.24 -21.00
C SER A 74 1.10 23.38 -22.51
N ALA A 75 0.55 24.52 -22.95
CA ALA A 75 0.21 24.74 -24.38
C ALA A 75 1.45 24.71 -25.29
N SER A 76 2.61 25.08 -24.80
CA SER A 76 3.86 25.23 -25.59
C SER A 76 5.05 24.52 -24.96
N GLY A 77 4.83 23.83 -23.87
CA GLY A 77 5.87 23.12 -23.12
C GLY A 77 6.01 21.67 -23.53
N TRP A 78 6.71 20.94 -22.70
CA TRP A 78 6.98 19.53 -22.84
C TRP A 78 6.94 18.90 -21.45
N GLU A 79 6.05 17.92 -21.25
CA GLU A 79 5.84 17.24 -19.99
C GLU A 79 6.13 15.75 -20.15
N ALA A 80 6.96 15.18 -19.25
CA ALA A 80 7.34 13.78 -19.35
C ALA A 80 7.77 13.19 -18.00
N GLN A 81 8.07 11.90 -18.03
CA GLN A 81 8.64 11.13 -16.92
C GLN A 81 7.80 11.25 -15.65
N PRO A 82 6.50 10.90 -15.71
CA PRO A 82 5.64 10.92 -14.54
C PRO A 82 6.12 9.92 -13.48
N ALA A 83 5.96 10.30 -12.20
CA ALA A 83 6.22 9.46 -11.03
C ALA A 83 5.12 9.71 -10.01
N LEU A 84 4.22 8.73 -9.86
CA LEU A 84 3.11 8.78 -8.92
C LEU A 84 3.61 8.40 -7.52
N SER A 85 3.16 9.13 -6.50
CA SER A 85 3.38 8.73 -5.10
C SER A 85 2.63 7.42 -4.80
N SER A 86 3.14 6.65 -3.84
CA SER A 86 2.57 5.36 -3.47
C SER A 86 1.14 5.43 -2.90
N ASP A 87 0.75 6.58 -2.36
CA ASP A 87 -0.61 6.86 -1.89
C ASP A 87 -1.53 7.44 -2.99
N GLY A 88 -1.02 7.58 -4.23
CA GLY A 88 -1.76 8.11 -5.37
C GLY A 88 -2.10 9.61 -5.30
N LYS A 89 -1.58 10.35 -4.32
CA LYS A 89 -1.97 11.74 -4.05
C LYS A 89 -1.07 12.80 -4.66
N GLN A 90 0.14 12.45 -5.05
CA GLN A 90 1.11 13.36 -5.65
C GLN A 90 1.64 12.79 -6.96
N LEU A 91 1.64 13.59 -8.01
CA LEU A 91 2.24 13.26 -9.31
C LEU A 91 3.42 14.19 -9.57
N TYR A 92 4.60 13.62 -9.61
CA TYR A 92 5.84 14.29 -10.00
C TYR A 92 6.10 14.09 -11.49
N PHE A 93 6.66 15.07 -12.15
CA PHE A 93 7.01 14.96 -13.56
C PHE A 93 8.06 16.00 -13.96
N ALA A 94 8.72 15.79 -15.09
CA ALA A 94 9.65 16.75 -15.66
C ALA A 94 8.95 17.61 -16.70
N SER A 95 9.18 18.91 -16.69
CA SER A 95 8.64 19.84 -17.69
C SER A 95 9.63 20.95 -18.06
N VAL A 96 9.51 21.41 -19.31
CA VAL A 96 10.10 22.68 -19.80
C VAL A 96 8.96 23.53 -20.29
N ASN A 97 8.64 24.61 -19.58
CA ASN A 97 7.57 25.52 -19.92
C ASN A 97 7.93 26.98 -19.59
N GLU A 98 6.99 27.92 -19.77
CA GLU A 98 7.24 29.34 -19.56
C GLU A 98 7.59 29.73 -18.12
N GLN A 99 7.27 28.89 -17.14
CA GLN A 99 7.53 29.08 -15.71
C GLN A 99 8.77 28.34 -15.24
N SER A 100 9.41 27.51 -16.08
CA SER A 100 10.65 26.82 -15.75
C SER A 100 11.78 27.79 -15.41
N LEU A 101 12.75 27.33 -14.61
CA LEU A 101 13.95 28.09 -14.28
C LEU A 101 14.74 28.44 -15.54
N VAL A 102 15.75 29.26 -15.40
CA VAL A 102 16.64 29.64 -16.49
C VAL A 102 18.09 29.38 -16.11
N ASP A 103 18.87 28.91 -17.07
CA ASP A 103 20.32 28.74 -16.96
C ASP A 103 21.07 30.08 -17.02
N ALA A 104 22.39 30.04 -16.88
CA ALA A 104 23.23 31.22 -16.96
C ALA A 104 23.21 31.91 -18.34
N SER A 105 22.75 31.21 -19.38
CA SER A 105 22.62 31.72 -20.74
C SER A 105 21.23 32.29 -21.04
N GLY A 106 20.29 32.15 -20.09
CA GLY A 106 18.90 32.61 -20.23
C GLY A 106 17.97 31.61 -20.90
N ASN A 107 18.41 30.37 -21.11
CA ASN A 107 17.55 29.31 -21.64
C ASN A 107 16.72 28.67 -20.52
N ARG A 108 15.48 28.26 -20.83
CA ARG A 108 14.66 27.48 -19.91
C ARG A 108 15.30 26.14 -19.62
N THR A 109 15.33 25.78 -18.35
CA THR A 109 15.80 24.45 -17.88
C THR A 109 14.64 23.47 -17.87
N MET A 110 14.97 22.18 -17.89
CA MET A 110 14.04 21.13 -17.55
C MET A 110 13.98 21.04 -16.03
N ASP A 111 12.79 21.10 -15.47
CA ASP A 111 12.58 21.14 -14.03
C ASP A 111 11.58 20.07 -13.59
N ILE A 112 11.66 19.68 -12.32
CA ILE A 112 10.71 18.75 -11.70
C ILE A 112 9.55 19.55 -11.10
N TRP A 113 8.36 19.17 -11.49
CA TRP A 113 7.09 19.73 -11.05
C TRP A 113 6.32 18.68 -10.23
N MET A 114 5.38 19.15 -9.44
CA MET A 114 4.48 18.29 -8.66
C MET A 114 3.07 18.83 -8.70
N SER A 115 2.10 17.94 -8.77
CA SER A 115 0.69 18.25 -8.58
C SER A 115 0.09 17.39 -7.49
N GLU A 116 -0.82 17.95 -6.71
CA GLU A 116 -1.59 17.21 -5.72
C GLU A 116 -2.96 16.83 -6.28
N ARG A 117 -3.42 15.62 -5.92
CA ARG A 117 -4.76 15.17 -6.27
C ARG A 117 -5.79 15.89 -5.39
N THR A 118 -6.83 16.42 -6.02
CA THR A 118 -7.95 17.08 -5.34
C THR A 118 -8.89 16.05 -4.69
N GLU A 119 -9.81 16.51 -3.83
CA GLU A 119 -10.84 15.66 -3.23
C GLU A 119 -11.78 15.02 -4.27
N ASP A 120 -11.95 15.67 -5.43
CA ASP A 120 -12.76 15.14 -6.54
C ASP A 120 -12.00 14.10 -7.40
N GLY A 121 -10.74 13.81 -7.07
CA GLY A 121 -9.89 12.84 -7.76
C GLY A 121 -9.13 13.40 -8.97
N ASP A 122 -9.35 14.65 -9.34
CA ASP A 122 -8.62 15.34 -10.40
C ASP A 122 -7.24 15.84 -9.93
N TRP A 123 -6.39 16.22 -10.87
CA TRP A 123 -5.10 16.86 -10.56
C TRP A 123 -5.25 18.36 -10.40
N GLY A 124 -4.72 18.90 -9.32
CA GLY A 124 -4.63 20.32 -9.06
C GLY A 124 -3.61 21.02 -9.98
N PRO A 125 -3.40 22.33 -9.82
CA PRO A 125 -2.37 23.05 -10.58
C PRO A 125 -0.97 22.52 -10.26
N ALA A 126 -0.13 22.40 -11.30
CA ALA A 126 1.25 21.98 -11.11
C ALA A 126 2.08 23.09 -10.45
N GLU A 127 2.92 22.69 -9.51
CA GLU A 127 3.84 23.57 -8.81
C GLU A 127 5.29 23.19 -9.13
N LEU A 128 6.10 24.20 -9.46
CA LEU A 128 7.54 24.03 -9.63
C LEU A 128 8.17 23.70 -8.28
N LEU A 129 8.83 22.55 -8.16
CA LEU A 129 9.50 22.21 -6.91
C LEU A 129 10.65 23.19 -6.62
N PRO A 130 10.79 23.63 -5.36
CA PRO A 130 11.85 24.56 -5.00
C PRO A 130 13.22 23.88 -4.93
N ARG A 131 14.27 24.65 -4.69
CA ARG A 131 15.53 24.11 -4.19
C ARG A 131 15.28 23.33 -2.90
N PRO A 132 15.99 22.22 -2.66
CA PRO A 132 17.21 21.76 -3.35
C PRO A 132 16.94 20.84 -4.57
N ILE A 133 15.67 20.51 -4.87
CA ILE A 133 15.34 19.60 -5.96
C ILE A 133 15.69 20.23 -7.31
N ASN A 134 15.07 21.35 -7.66
CA ASN A 134 15.42 22.07 -8.88
C ASN A 134 16.60 23.00 -8.68
N SER A 135 17.38 23.20 -9.74
CA SER A 135 18.56 24.06 -9.80
C SER A 135 18.50 24.96 -11.04
N THR A 136 19.60 25.63 -11.39
CA THR A 136 19.74 26.34 -12.67
C THR A 136 20.30 25.45 -13.77
N SER A 137 20.29 24.14 -13.56
CA SER A 137 20.62 23.07 -14.52
C SER A 137 19.37 22.31 -14.88
N ASN A 138 19.48 21.28 -15.71
CA ASN A 138 18.34 20.43 -16.03
C ASN A 138 18.16 19.37 -14.95
N ASP A 139 16.96 19.28 -14.41
CA ASP A 139 16.56 18.32 -13.37
C ASP A 139 15.35 17.53 -13.88
N LYS A 140 15.45 16.20 -13.93
CA LYS A 140 14.46 15.34 -14.59
C LYS A 140 14.40 13.92 -14.04
N ALA A 141 13.51 13.10 -14.61
CA ALA A 141 13.32 11.70 -14.26
C ALA A 141 13.16 11.49 -12.74
N PRO A 142 12.19 12.17 -12.11
CA PRO A 142 11.91 11.98 -10.69
C PRO A 142 11.45 10.53 -10.44
N PHE A 143 11.87 9.97 -9.31
CA PHE A 143 11.35 8.75 -8.74
C PHE A 143 11.19 8.96 -7.22
N LEU A 144 9.94 9.10 -6.79
CA LEU A 144 9.63 9.11 -5.36
C LEU A 144 9.54 7.65 -4.89
N HIS A 145 10.42 7.28 -3.96
CA HIS A 145 10.34 5.96 -3.34
C HIS A 145 9.01 5.79 -2.59
N PRO A 146 8.44 4.58 -2.52
CA PRO A 146 7.17 4.33 -1.82
C PRO A 146 7.16 4.70 -0.33
N ASP A 147 8.32 4.94 0.31
CA ASP A 147 8.39 5.51 1.67
C ASP A 147 7.79 6.93 1.75
N GLY A 148 7.63 7.63 0.62
CA GLY A 148 7.11 8.98 0.52
C GLY A 148 8.11 10.07 0.95
N ASN A 149 9.32 9.70 1.38
CA ASN A 149 10.31 10.59 1.97
C ASN A 149 11.60 10.69 1.15
N THR A 150 11.85 9.78 0.21
CA THR A 150 13.07 9.74 -0.60
C THR A 150 12.77 9.97 -2.06
N LEU A 151 13.28 11.07 -2.61
CA LEU A 151 13.18 11.42 -4.03
C LEU A 151 14.53 11.28 -4.71
N TYR A 152 14.59 10.43 -5.74
CA TYR A 152 15.72 10.32 -6.65
C TYR A 152 15.39 11.04 -7.96
N PHE A 153 16.41 11.60 -8.60
CA PHE A 153 16.24 12.29 -9.88
C PHE A 153 17.59 12.39 -10.64
N SER A 154 17.51 12.71 -11.91
CA SER A 154 18.71 12.91 -12.75
C SER A 154 18.95 14.40 -12.97
N SER A 155 20.19 14.84 -12.82
CA SER A 155 20.57 16.25 -12.98
C SER A 155 21.96 16.41 -13.60
N ASP A 156 22.12 17.43 -14.45
CA ASP A 156 23.41 17.86 -15.01
C ASP A 156 24.07 18.99 -14.18
N ARG A 157 23.60 19.20 -12.94
CA ARG A 157 24.18 20.19 -12.01
C ARG A 157 25.59 19.81 -11.56
N SER A 158 26.39 20.83 -11.25
CA SER A 158 27.73 20.63 -10.69
C SER A 158 27.67 20.38 -9.15
N PRO A 159 28.53 19.50 -8.59
CA PRO A 159 29.53 18.72 -9.31
C PRO A 159 28.90 17.48 -9.98
N SER A 160 29.19 17.25 -11.26
CA SER A 160 28.80 16.04 -11.98
C SER A 160 30.02 15.24 -12.43
N GLY A 161 29.79 13.93 -12.70
CA GLY A 161 30.82 13.06 -13.29
C GLY A 161 31.04 13.33 -14.79
N GLY A 162 30.04 13.89 -15.48
CA GLY A 162 30.07 14.14 -16.91
C GLY A 162 28.76 14.68 -17.47
N GLY A 163 27.81 13.79 -17.72
CA GLY A 163 26.48 14.13 -18.23
C GLY A 163 25.44 14.33 -17.12
N TYR A 164 24.33 13.63 -17.24
CA TYR A 164 23.35 13.55 -16.16
C TYR A 164 23.77 12.54 -15.12
N ASP A 165 23.81 12.94 -13.86
CA ASP A 165 24.07 12.12 -12.70
C ASP A 165 22.77 11.85 -11.91
N ILE A 166 22.74 10.76 -11.16
CA ILE A 166 21.66 10.46 -10.19
C ILE A 166 21.93 11.24 -8.90
N TRP A 167 20.93 11.95 -8.46
CA TRP A 167 20.87 12.69 -7.21
C TRP A 167 19.71 12.20 -6.36
N TYR A 168 19.73 12.48 -5.04
CA TYR A 168 18.61 12.20 -4.15
C TYR A 168 18.47 13.29 -3.09
N CYS A 169 17.25 13.39 -2.57
CA CYS A 169 16.89 14.19 -1.41
C CYS A 169 16.05 13.34 -0.47
N HIS A 170 16.23 13.55 0.84
CA HIS A 170 15.27 13.07 1.84
C HIS A 170 14.38 14.22 2.34
N ARG A 171 13.19 13.89 2.84
CA ARG A 171 12.37 14.80 3.63
C ARG A 171 12.77 14.68 5.09
N ASP A 172 12.94 15.82 5.76
CA ASP A 172 13.10 15.87 7.21
C ASP A 172 11.76 15.57 7.93
N SER A 173 11.80 15.48 9.27
CA SER A 173 10.61 15.24 10.10
C SER A 173 9.53 16.33 10.00
N THR A 174 9.83 17.47 9.35
CA THR A 174 8.87 18.56 9.08
C THR A 174 8.29 18.50 7.67
N GLY A 175 8.68 17.50 6.85
CA GLY A 175 8.28 17.32 5.47
C GLY A 175 9.04 18.17 4.45
N ARG A 176 10.14 18.84 4.86
CA ARG A 176 10.97 19.66 3.97
C ARG A 176 12.07 18.81 3.34
N TRP A 177 12.35 19.06 2.07
CA TRP A 177 13.46 18.43 1.37
C TRP A 177 14.80 18.94 1.89
N GLU A 178 15.66 18.01 2.31
CA GLU A 178 17.05 18.27 2.64
C GLU A 178 17.89 18.53 1.39
N ASP A 179 19.16 18.99 1.56
CA ASP A 179 20.05 19.26 0.44
C ASP A 179 20.24 18.05 -0.46
N ALA A 180 20.20 18.28 -1.78
CA ALA A 180 20.41 17.25 -2.77
C ALA A 180 21.84 16.72 -2.71
N LYS A 181 22.00 15.40 -2.73
CA LYS A 181 23.28 14.69 -2.72
C LYS A 181 23.45 13.88 -3.99
N ASN A 182 24.66 13.94 -4.56
CA ASN A 182 25.06 13.12 -5.70
C ASN A 182 25.42 11.71 -5.23
N LEU A 183 24.94 10.66 -5.91
CA LEU A 183 25.27 9.27 -5.55
C LEU A 183 26.75 8.92 -5.79
N GLY A 184 27.45 9.70 -6.59
CA GLY A 184 28.89 9.52 -6.83
C GLY A 184 29.25 8.24 -7.57
N ALA A 185 30.56 8.05 -7.73
CA ALA A 185 31.09 6.82 -8.34
C ALA A 185 30.95 5.62 -7.38
N PRO A 186 30.68 4.40 -7.90
CA PRO A 186 30.66 3.99 -9.31
C PRO A 186 29.28 4.10 -9.98
N ILE A 187 28.28 4.64 -9.30
CA ILE A 187 26.91 4.79 -9.81
C ILE A 187 26.92 5.85 -10.91
N ASN A 188 27.31 7.06 -10.56
CA ASN A 188 27.52 8.15 -11.51
C ASN A 188 28.89 8.04 -12.19
N THR A 189 28.94 8.32 -13.50
CA THR A 189 30.14 8.21 -14.35
C THR A 189 30.34 9.46 -15.20
N ASP A 190 31.20 9.37 -16.22
CA ASP A 190 31.36 10.39 -17.25
C ASP A 190 30.25 10.34 -18.33
N GLY A 191 29.34 9.39 -18.24
CA GLY A 191 28.20 9.23 -19.13
C GLY A 191 26.93 9.92 -18.62
N ASP A 192 25.80 9.48 -19.18
CA ASP A 192 24.47 9.89 -18.71
C ASP A 192 23.84 8.76 -17.90
N GLU A 193 23.38 9.06 -16.71
CA GLU A 193 22.60 8.19 -15.84
C GLU A 193 21.16 8.71 -15.69
N HIS A 194 20.16 7.84 -15.97
CA HIS A 194 18.75 8.24 -16.02
C HIS A 194 17.81 7.23 -15.40
N GLY A 195 16.68 7.73 -14.88
CA GLY A 195 15.49 6.93 -14.58
C GLY A 195 15.75 5.87 -13.54
N LEU A 196 16.34 6.26 -12.41
CA LEU A 196 16.55 5.35 -11.29
C LEU A 196 15.22 4.93 -10.68
N VAL A 197 15.11 3.64 -10.39
CA VAL A 197 14.03 3.02 -9.60
C VAL A 197 14.67 2.18 -8.50
N VAL A 198 14.21 2.30 -7.27
CA VAL A 198 14.68 1.54 -6.11
C VAL A 198 13.58 0.56 -5.67
N SER A 199 13.98 -0.65 -5.29
CA SER A 199 13.07 -1.65 -4.73
C SER A 199 12.44 -1.19 -3.41
N THR A 200 11.27 -1.72 -3.06
CA THR A 200 10.51 -1.35 -1.85
C THR A 200 11.27 -1.61 -0.55
N ASP A 201 12.19 -2.57 -0.57
CA ASP A 201 13.10 -2.85 0.56
C ASP A 201 14.33 -1.95 0.62
N GLY A 202 14.52 -1.09 -0.39
CA GLY A 202 15.68 -0.20 -0.49
C GLY A 202 17.01 -0.86 -0.84
N GLU A 203 17.02 -2.17 -1.11
CA GLU A 203 18.27 -2.92 -1.29
C GLU A 203 18.84 -2.83 -2.70
N GLU A 204 17.98 -2.76 -3.72
CA GLU A 204 18.38 -2.79 -5.12
C GLU A 204 17.83 -1.59 -5.90
N ALA A 205 18.66 -1.07 -6.79
CA ALA A 205 18.25 -0.04 -7.73
C ALA A 205 18.55 -0.43 -9.18
N PHE A 206 17.69 0.07 -10.07
CA PHE A 206 17.79 -0.09 -11.51
C PHE A 206 17.82 1.28 -12.17
N PHE A 207 18.68 1.48 -13.15
CA PHE A 207 18.77 2.74 -13.88
C PHE A 207 19.33 2.52 -15.28
N ALA A 208 19.11 3.47 -16.17
CA ALA A 208 19.66 3.46 -17.51
C ALA A 208 20.95 4.29 -17.57
N SER A 209 22.00 3.76 -18.20
CA SER A 209 23.30 4.44 -18.28
C SER A 209 23.96 4.27 -19.65
N ARG A 210 24.65 5.33 -20.07
CA ARG A 210 25.48 5.35 -21.29
C ARG A 210 26.95 5.43 -20.92
N ARG A 211 27.45 4.51 -20.12
CA ARG A 211 28.86 4.46 -19.69
C ARG A 211 29.73 3.63 -20.61
N THR A 212 31.06 3.73 -20.42
CA THR A 212 32.02 2.90 -21.13
C THR A 212 31.71 1.42 -20.98
N GLY A 213 31.58 0.72 -22.11
CA GLY A 213 31.24 -0.71 -22.16
C GLY A 213 29.78 -1.01 -22.47
N THR A 214 28.88 -0.01 -22.45
CA THR A 214 27.50 -0.16 -22.92
C THR A 214 27.38 0.04 -24.44
N LYS A 215 26.33 -0.50 -25.06
CA LYS A 215 26.02 -0.33 -26.49
C LYS A 215 25.05 0.83 -26.77
N GLY A 216 24.91 1.71 -25.85
CA GLY A 216 23.94 2.81 -25.85
C GLY A 216 23.47 3.06 -24.44
N LEU A 217 22.20 3.31 -24.28
CA LEU A 217 21.56 3.41 -22.97
C LEU A 217 21.14 2.01 -22.52
N ASP A 218 21.94 1.37 -21.67
CA ASP A 218 21.69 0.03 -21.15
C ASP A 218 21.11 0.10 -19.74
N LEU A 219 20.21 -0.85 -19.39
CA LEU A 219 19.67 -0.98 -18.03
C LEU A 219 20.69 -1.69 -17.13
N LEU A 220 21.02 -1.05 -16.03
CA LEU A 220 21.96 -1.55 -15.03
C LEU A 220 21.26 -1.73 -13.67
N ARG A 221 21.82 -2.63 -12.86
CA ARG A 221 21.38 -2.90 -11.47
C ARG A 221 22.57 -2.74 -10.53
N PHE A 222 22.33 -2.20 -9.35
CA PHE A 222 23.31 -2.14 -8.27
C PHE A 222 22.65 -2.27 -6.90
N PRO A 223 23.38 -2.78 -5.89
CA PRO A 223 22.93 -2.70 -4.51
C PRO A 223 23.01 -1.24 -4.03
N VAL A 224 21.96 -0.75 -3.40
CA VAL A 224 21.93 0.62 -2.89
C VAL A 224 22.85 0.74 -1.68
N PRO A 225 23.84 1.66 -1.69
CA PRO A 225 24.69 1.89 -0.53
C PRO A 225 23.86 2.41 0.65
N GLU A 226 24.23 2.03 1.87
CA GLU A 226 23.48 2.31 3.10
C GLU A 226 23.12 3.80 3.28
N GLU A 227 24.04 4.70 2.90
CA GLU A 227 23.86 6.15 3.00
C GLU A 227 22.80 6.72 2.04
N PHE A 228 22.39 5.94 1.02
CA PHE A 228 21.42 6.35 0.00
C PHE A 228 20.13 5.55 0.06
N LYS A 229 20.03 4.59 0.99
CA LYS A 229 18.84 3.76 1.13
C LYS A 229 17.63 4.58 1.58
N PRO A 230 16.47 4.34 0.96
CA PRO A 230 15.19 4.81 1.50
C PRO A 230 14.79 3.97 2.70
N GLU A 231 13.71 4.35 3.37
CA GLU A 231 13.10 3.50 4.39
C GLU A 231 12.43 2.28 3.76
N GLU A 232 12.63 1.11 4.38
CA GLU A 232 11.95 -0.12 3.94
C GLU A 232 10.44 0.02 4.07
N VAL A 233 9.73 -0.37 3.02
CA VAL A 233 8.27 -0.45 3.02
C VAL A 233 7.80 -1.79 2.47
N ARG A 234 6.57 -2.17 2.77
CA ARG A 234 5.93 -3.38 2.26
C ARG A 234 4.63 -3.06 1.56
N ILE A 235 4.29 -3.88 0.58
CA ILE A 235 2.99 -3.79 -0.10
C ILE A 235 2.03 -4.77 0.56
N VAL A 236 0.90 -4.26 1.05
CA VAL A 236 -0.25 -5.06 1.42
C VAL A 236 -1.30 -4.97 0.33
N LYS A 237 -1.81 -6.11 -0.14
CA LYS A 237 -2.82 -6.18 -1.19
C LYS A 237 -3.77 -7.36 -0.99
N GLY A 238 -4.98 -7.23 -1.52
CA GLY A 238 -5.99 -8.28 -1.39
C GLY A 238 -7.31 -7.88 -2.03
N THR A 239 -8.36 -8.60 -1.67
CA THR A 239 -9.75 -8.30 -2.02
C THR A 239 -10.62 -8.33 -0.78
N LEU A 240 -11.58 -7.43 -0.71
CA LEU A 240 -12.58 -7.38 0.35
C LEU A 240 -13.96 -7.67 -0.24
N GLN A 241 -14.63 -8.68 0.31
CA GLN A 241 -15.94 -9.14 -0.17
C GLN A 241 -16.84 -9.47 1.01
N ALA A 242 -18.16 -9.43 0.80
CA ALA A 242 -19.14 -10.05 1.68
C ALA A 242 -19.27 -11.54 1.34
N THR A 243 -19.98 -12.29 2.17
CA THR A 243 -20.24 -13.74 1.96
C THR A 243 -21.00 -14.07 0.69
N ASP A 244 -21.75 -13.11 0.15
CA ASP A 244 -22.47 -13.23 -1.13
C ASP A 244 -21.60 -12.89 -2.36
N GLY A 245 -20.33 -12.52 -2.13
CA GLY A 245 -19.36 -12.16 -3.16
C GLY A 245 -19.46 -10.71 -3.63
N GLY A 246 -20.38 -9.91 -3.06
CA GLY A 246 -20.48 -8.47 -3.33
C GLY A 246 -19.51 -7.67 -2.48
N ILE A 247 -19.37 -6.38 -2.80
CA ILE A 247 -18.60 -5.44 -1.96
C ILE A 247 -19.54 -4.91 -0.88
N PRO A 248 -19.15 -5.03 0.41
CA PRO A 248 -20.03 -4.57 1.50
C PRO A 248 -20.25 -3.06 1.45
N PRO A 249 -21.49 -2.57 1.43
CA PRO A 249 -21.76 -1.14 1.47
C PRO A 249 -21.15 -0.49 2.72
N GLY A 250 -20.46 0.64 2.53
CA GLY A 250 -19.82 1.37 3.62
C GLY A 250 -18.64 0.62 4.26
N ALA A 251 -18.08 -0.37 3.57
CA ALA A 251 -16.88 -1.05 4.01
C ALA A 251 -15.73 -0.06 4.21
N LYS A 252 -15.00 -0.24 5.31
CA LYS A 252 -13.79 0.51 5.62
C LYS A 252 -12.65 -0.47 5.77
N LEU A 253 -11.53 -0.12 5.17
CA LEU A 253 -10.28 -0.86 5.27
C LEU A 253 -9.18 0.10 5.68
N TYR A 254 -8.39 -0.26 6.69
CA TYR A 254 -7.32 0.60 7.16
C TYR A 254 -6.19 -0.17 7.84
N LEU A 255 -5.00 0.38 7.76
CA LEU A 255 -3.86 -0.04 8.58
C LEU A 255 -3.93 0.66 9.94
N GLN A 256 -3.67 -0.09 10.99
CA GLN A 256 -3.49 0.46 12.34
C GLN A 256 -2.13 0.03 12.88
N TYR A 257 -1.31 1.00 13.22
CA TYR A 257 0.00 0.81 13.81
C TYR A 257 -0.13 0.63 15.33
N ALA A 258 0.46 -0.44 15.86
CA ALA A 258 0.15 -0.91 17.21
C ALA A 258 0.62 0.03 18.33
N LYS A 259 1.80 0.67 18.20
CA LYS A 259 2.35 1.58 19.22
C LYS A 259 1.91 3.02 19.02
N SER A 260 2.15 3.55 17.82
CA SER A 260 1.86 4.95 17.48
C SER A 260 0.36 5.24 17.40
N LYS A 261 -0.48 4.21 17.25
CA LYS A 261 -1.92 4.31 17.01
C LYS A 261 -2.27 5.06 15.72
N ARG A 262 -1.31 5.27 14.83
CA ARG A 262 -1.53 5.83 13.50
C ARG A 262 -2.51 4.96 12.73
N ILE A 263 -3.42 5.57 12.00
CA ILE A 263 -4.40 4.91 11.14
C ILE A 263 -4.23 5.45 9.73
N GLU A 264 -4.12 4.57 8.76
CA GLU A 264 -4.05 4.89 7.34
C GLU A 264 -5.20 4.18 6.61
N THR A 265 -6.13 4.94 6.04
CA THR A 265 -7.25 4.38 5.28
C THR A 265 -6.75 3.83 3.95
N ILE A 266 -7.26 2.67 3.56
CA ILE A 266 -6.99 2.03 2.28
C ILE A 266 -8.22 2.20 1.39
N GLU A 267 -8.00 2.71 0.20
CA GLU A 267 -9.03 2.78 -0.84
C GLU A 267 -9.34 1.36 -1.34
N ILE A 268 -10.63 1.08 -1.49
CA ILE A 268 -11.12 -0.21 -2.02
C ILE A 268 -11.72 0.06 -3.39
N ASN A 269 -11.33 -0.69 -4.39
CA ASN A 269 -11.94 -0.61 -5.70
C ASN A 269 -13.41 -1.04 -5.61
N GLU A 270 -14.33 -0.15 -6.00
CA GLU A 270 -15.78 -0.36 -5.87
C GLU A 270 -16.32 -1.43 -6.83
N ASP A 271 -15.60 -1.76 -7.90
CA ASP A 271 -16.05 -2.73 -8.91
C ASP A 271 -15.75 -4.18 -8.50
N ASP A 272 -14.60 -4.44 -7.86
CA ASP A 272 -14.09 -5.79 -7.63
C ASP A 272 -13.58 -6.04 -6.20
N GLY A 273 -13.58 -5.03 -5.34
CA GLY A 273 -13.13 -5.12 -3.95
C GLY A 273 -11.61 -5.19 -3.78
N ARG A 274 -10.81 -5.06 -4.84
CA ARG A 274 -9.35 -5.06 -4.74
C ARG A 274 -8.85 -3.84 -3.99
N PHE A 275 -7.76 -4.04 -3.29
CA PHE A 275 -7.03 -2.98 -2.61
C PHE A 275 -5.54 -3.24 -2.63
N ALA A 276 -4.76 -2.18 -2.57
CA ALA A 276 -3.34 -2.23 -2.28
C ALA A 276 -2.92 -0.97 -1.51
N SER A 277 -1.96 -1.12 -0.63
CA SER A 277 -1.41 0.00 0.14
C SER A 277 0.04 -0.27 0.54
N ILE A 278 0.71 0.77 0.98
CA ILE A 278 2.08 0.71 1.50
C ILE A 278 2.05 0.66 3.03
N VAL A 279 2.77 -0.29 3.59
CA VAL A 279 3.02 -0.38 5.03
C VAL A 279 4.42 0.16 5.31
N ARG A 280 4.52 1.25 6.06
CA ARG A 280 5.80 1.86 6.47
C ARG A 280 6.32 1.18 7.72
N LEU A 281 7.62 0.85 7.74
CA LEU A 281 8.27 0.14 8.85
C LEU A 281 9.13 1.05 9.73
N ASP A 282 9.04 2.36 9.54
CA ASP A 282 9.82 3.42 10.18
C ASP A 282 9.81 3.40 11.72
N GLN A 283 8.73 2.91 12.33
CA GLN A 283 8.56 2.88 13.80
C GLN A 283 8.94 1.55 14.45
N GLY A 284 9.27 0.51 13.68
CA GLY A 284 9.55 -0.84 14.20
C GLY A 284 8.40 -1.34 15.09
N GLU A 285 7.18 -1.33 14.59
CA GLU A 285 5.97 -1.73 15.29
C GLU A 285 5.11 -2.70 14.46
N ASP A 286 4.30 -3.48 15.16
CA ASP A 286 3.33 -4.35 14.50
C ASP A 286 2.27 -3.53 13.77
N VAL A 287 1.79 -4.05 12.64
CA VAL A 287 0.75 -3.40 11.84
C VAL A 287 -0.41 -4.35 11.61
N LEU A 288 -1.60 -3.88 11.91
CA LEU A 288 -2.86 -4.57 11.64
C LEU A 288 -3.50 -4.03 10.37
N LEU A 289 -4.05 -4.93 9.58
CA LEU A 289 -5.05 -4.63 8.56
C LEU A 289 -6.42 -4.89 9.18
N ILE A 290 -7.25 -3.86 9.24
CA ILE A 290 -8.58 -3.92 9.85
C ILE A 290 -9.64 -3.63 8.80
N SER A 291 -10.64 -4.49 8.74
CA SER A 291 -11.84 -4.31 7.93
C SER A 291 -13.09 -4.26 8.80
N GLU A 292 -13.95 -3.31 8.54
CA GLU A 292 -15.25 -3.15 9.20
C GLU A 292 -16.28 -2.60 8.21
N ALA A 293 -17.55 -2.96 8.39
CA ALA A 293 -18.65 -2.38 7.64
C ALA A 293 -19.91 -2.37 8.52
N GLU A 294 -20.84 -1.43 8.25
CA GLU A 294 -22.05 -1.31 9.02
C GLU A 294 -22.91 -2.58 8.90
N GLY A 295 -23.28 -3.15 10.05
CA GLY A 295 -24.06 -4.40 10.11
C GLY A 295 -23.26 -5.66 9.74
N LEU A 296 -21.94 -5.57 9.55
CA LEU A 296 -21.05 -6.68 9.25
C LEU A 296 -20.03 -6.89 10.36
N ALA A 297 -19.41 -8.09 10.38
CA ALA A 297 -18.41 -8.42 11.36
C ALA A 297 -17.15 -7.57 11.19
N PHE A 298 -16.50 -7.28 12.31
CA PHE A 298 -15.15 -6.76 12.36
C PHE A 298 -14.15 -7.88 12.08
N GLN A 299 -13.10 -7.59 11.31
CA GLN A 299 -11.98 -8.51 11.11
C GLN A 299 -10.65 -7.75 11.18
N ALA A 300 -9.67 -8.35 11.85
CA ALA A 300 -8.32 -7.82 11.94
C ALA A 300 -7.28 -8.91 11.67
N SER A 301 -6.27 -8.58 10.88
CA SER A 301 -5.13 -9.44 10.57
C SER A 301 -3.83 -8.72 10.85
N VAL A 302 -2.86 -9.40 11.45
CA VAL A 302 -1.50 -8.86 11.60
C VAL A 302 -0.78 -8.99 10.27
N VAL A 303 -0.49 -7.89 9.60
CA VAL A 303 0.22 -7.86 8.32
C VAL A 303 1.73 -7.65 8.49
N VAL A 304 2.14 -7.05 9.59
CA VAL A 304 3.54 -6.98 10.02
C VAL A 304 3.63 -7.40 11.47
N ASP A 305 4.34 -8.48 11.74
CA ASP A 305 4.81 -8.90 13.06
C ASP A 305 6.31 -8.66 13.11
N ILE A 306 6.76 -7.66 13.86
CA ILE A 306 8.17 -7.27 13.94
C ILE A 306 9.10 -8.37 14.47
N GLU A 307 8.56 -9.39 15.16
CA GLU A 307 9.34 -10.49 15.68
C GLU A 307 9.43 -11.68 14.72
N GLN A 308 8.44 -11.86 13.84
CA GLN A 308 8.30 -13.07 13.02
C GLN A 308 8.27 -12.81 11.51
N THR A 309 7.90 -11.62 11.06
CA THR A 309 7.84 -11.33 9.63
C THR A 309 9.24 -11.16 9.05
N PRO A 310 9.71 -12.04 8.14
CA PRO A 310 11.04 -11.91 7.57
C PRO A 310 11.21 -10.58 6.84
N PRO A 311 12.42 -10.01 6.80
CA PRO A 311 12.74 -8.93 5.87
C PRO A 311 12.38 -9.33 4.43
N ASN A 312 11.97 -8.38 3.61
CA ASN A 312 11.69 -8.56 2.18
C ASN A 312 10.52 -9.53 1.86
N SER A 313 9.60 -9.75 2.79
CA SER A 313 8.35 -10.47 2.49
C SER A 313 7.26 -9.49 2.10
N ASP A 314 6.73 -9.62 0.88
CA ASP A 314 5.46 -8.97 0.55
C ASP A 314 4.37 -9.54 1.44
N ALA A 315 3.64 -8.70 2.15
CA ALA A 315 2.49 -9.12 2.92
C ALA A 315 1.32 -9.39 1.96
N LEU A 316 1.27 -10.60 1.40
CA LEU A 316 0.10 -11.06 0.67
C LEU A 316 -1.02 -11.34 1.68
N VAL A 317 -2.06 -10.55 1.63
CA VAL A 317 -3.26 -10.78 2.44
C VAL A 317 -4.21 -11.65 1.64
N ALA A 318 -4.69 -12.74 2.27
CA ALA A 318 -5.76 -13.55 1.71
C ALA A 318 -7.04 -12.71 1.51
N PRO A 319 -7.96 -13.12 0.64
CA PRO A 319 -9.24 -12.43 0.49
C PRO A 319 -9.93 -12.24 1.85
N ILE A 320 -10.31 -11.00 2.16
CA ILE A 320 -11.04 -10.67 3.38
C ILE A 320 -12.52 -10.89 3.08
N VAL A 321 -13.13 -11.83 3.80
CA VAL A 321 -14.56 -12.08 3.68
C VAL A 321 -15.26 -11.58 4.95
N LEU A 322 -15.92 -10.41 4.84
CA LEU A 322 -16.73 -9.90 5.94
C LEU A 322 -18.04 -10.69 6.03
N GLN A 323 -18.23 -11.35 7.16
CA GLN A 323 -19.47 -12.07 7.46
C GLN A 323 -20.52 -11.10 8.02
N GLN A 324 -21.78 -11.26 7.62
CA GLN A 324 -22.87 -10.61 8.33
C GLN A 324 -23.06 -11.30 9.68
N PRO A 325 -22.99 -10.60 10.80
CA PRO A 325 -23.39 -11.16 12.08
C PRO A 325 -24.94 -11.27 12.08
N LEU A 326 -25.47 -12.29 11.42
CA LEU A 326 -26.88 -12.63 11.57
C LEU A 326 -27.09 -13.00 13.03
N ASN A 327 -28.05 -12.35 13.69
CA ASN A 327 -28.42 -12.50 15.10
C ASN A 327 -28.01 -13.85 15.70
N GLY A 328 -26.90 -13.89 16.46
CA GLY A 328 -26.41 -15.08 17.14
C GLY A 328 -25.54 -16.04 16.32
N GLU A 329 -25.05 -15.67 15.14
CA GLU A 329 -24.00 -16.43 14.46
C GLU A 329 -22.62 -16.02 14.98
N ALA A 330 -21.81 -17.03 15.30
CA ALA A 330 -20.46 -16.85 15.77
C ALA A 330 -19.50 -16.63 14.59
N PHE A 331 -18.53 -15.73 14.75
CA PHE A 331 -17.49 -15.43 13.79
C PHE A 331 -16.12 -15.27 14.44
N GLU A 332 -15.06 -15.29 13.67
CA GLU A 332 -13.70 -15.01 14.12
C GLU A 332 -13.32 -13.56 13.78
N ILE A 333 -12.73 -12.84 14.73
CA ILE A 333 -12.25 -11.46 14.53
C ILE A 333 -10.81 -11.39 14.01
N GLY A 334 -10.13 -12.52 13.97
CA GLY A 334 -8.72 -12.71 13.65
C GLY A 334 -8.17 -13.92 14.42
N ASP A 335 -6.89 -14.24 14.19
CA ASP A 335 -6.23 -15.38 14.82
C ASP A 335 -5.90 -15.10 16.29
N ILE A 336 -6.73 -15.59 17.20
CA ILE A 336 -6.52 -15.48 18.66
C ILE A 336 -5.73 -16.69 19.17
N GLN A 337 -4.42 -16.51 19.32
CA GLN A 337 -3.48 -17.54 19.76
C GLN A 337 -3.24 -17.49 21.26
N TYR A 338 -2.98 -18.68 21.83
CA TYR A 338 -2.64 -18.86 23.23
C TYR A 338 -1.33 -19.64 23.37
N ALA A 339 -0.64 -19.46 24.48
CA ALA A 339 0.47 -20.34 24.84
C ALA A 339 -0.02 -21.80 25.00
N SER A 340 0.87 -22.77 24.74
CA SER A 340 0.51 -24.20 24.78
C SER A 340 -0.08 -24.59 26.12
N ASN A 341 -1.23 -25.27 26.12
CA ASN A 341 -1.99 -25.67 27.32
C ASN A 341 -2.29 -24.52 28.31
N SER A 342 -2.38 -23.31 27.83
CA SER A 342 -2.57 -22.10 28.63
C SER A 342 -3.75 -21.27 28.10
N ALA A 343 -4.23 -20.37 28.96
CA ALA A 343 -5.14 -19.28 28.61
C ALA A 343 -4.41 -17.94 28.48
N GLU A 344 -3.08 -17.94 28.49
CA GLU A 344 -2.26 -16.77 28.24
C GLU A 344 -2.36 -16.39 26.77
N ILE A 345 -2.83 -15.17 26.50
CA ILE A 345 -3.08 -14.66 25.15
C ILE A 345 -1.75 -14.23 24.54
N GLY A 346 -1.51 -14.62 23.30
CA GLY A 346 -0.31 -14.27 22.56
C GLY A 346 -0.23 -12.76 22.28
N ARG A 347 0.99 -12.25 22.07
CA ARG A 347 1.29 -10.83 21.87
C ARG A 347 0.48 -10.21 20.72
N THR A 348 0.47 -10.84 19.56
CA THR A 348 -0.27 -10.36 18.38
C THR A 348 -1.78 -10.40 18.58
N SER A 349 -2.28 -11.43 19.28
CA SER A 349 -3.71 -11.53 19.62
C SER A 349 -4.17 -10.44 20.57
N ILE A 350 -3.30 -9.96 21.47
CA ILE A 350 -3.59 -8.81 22.34
C ILE A 350 -3.86 -7.56 21.51
N ILE A 351 -3.08 -7.32 20.45
CA ILE A 351 -3.25 -6.15 19.58
C ILE A 351 -4.57 -6.23 18.80
N ILE A 352 -4.93 -7.43 18.31
CA ILE A 352 -6.23 -7.67 17.66
C ILE A 352 -7.39 -7.37 18.63
N LEU A 353 -7.30 -7.86 19.88
CA LEU A 353 -8.33 -7.62 20.90
C LEU A 353 -8.43 -6.15 21.29
N GLU A 354 -7.33 -5.41 21.33
CA GLU A 354 -7.37 -3.96 21.57
C GLU A 354 -8.10 -3.22 20.44
N ALA A 355 -7.84 -3.60 19.19
CA ALA A 355 -8.53 -3.03 18.03
C ALA A 355 -10.03 -3.36 18.05
N PHE A 356 -10.38 -4.61 18.36
CA PHE A 356 -11.77 -5.03 18.51
C PHE A 356 -12.49 -4.35 19.69
N ALA A 357 -11.83 -4.15 20.82
CA ALA A 357 -12.36 -3.38 21.94
C ALA A 357 -12.66 -1.93 21.54
N SER A 358 -11.79 -1.31 20.75
CA SER A 358 -11.99 0.01 20.18
C SER A 358 -13.23 0.06 19.27
N TYR A 359 -13.40 -0.96 18.42
CA TYR A 359 -14.61 -1.11 17.59
C TYR A 359 -15.87 -1.22 18.44
N LEU A 360 -15.89 -2.10 19.46
CA LEU A 360 -17.03 -2.25 20.37
C LEU A 360 -17.32 -0.97 21.17
N THR A 361 -16.29 -0.22 21.53
CA THR A 361 -16.46 1.03 22.30
C THR A 361 -17.11 2.12 21.44
N ARG A 362 -16.76 2.21 20.15
CA ARG A 362 -17.43 3.12 19.21
C ARG A 362 -18.87 2.71 18.90
N ASN A 363 -19.18 1.41 19.00
CA ASN A 363 -20.50 0.86 18.71
C ASN A 363 -21.22 0.47 20.01
N GLU A 364 -21.70 1.45 20.75
CA GLU A 364 -22.24 1.29 22.13
C GLU A 364 -23.45 0.35 22.23
N ALA A 365 -24.19 0.19 21.14
CA ALA A 365 -25.34 -0.72 21.08
C ALA A 365 -24.98 -2.20 21.03
N LEU A 366 -23.70 -2.52 20.70
CA LEU A 366 -23.24 -3.89 20.53
C LEU A 366 -22.76 -4.46 21.87
N GLY A 367 -23.17 -5.68 22.18
CA GLY A 367 -22.57 -6.57 23.16
C GLY A 367 -21.82 -7.68 22.45
N VAL A 368 -21.04 -8.47 23.18
CA VAL A 368 -20.30 -9.60 22.67
C VAL A 368 -20.40 -10.81 23.60
N HIS A 369 -20.63 -11.95 22.98
CA HIS A 369 -20.50 -13.27 23.61
C HIS A 369 -19.28 -13.99 23.05
N ILE A 370 -18.38 -14.44 23.92
CA ILE A 370 -17.08 -15.02 23.56
C ILE A 370 -17.15 -16.52 23.80
N ILE A 371 -16.82 -17.32 22.79
CA ILE A 371 -16.90 -18.79 22.84
C ILE A 371 -15.52 -19.38 22.59
N GLY A 372 -15.02 -20.12 23.59
CA GLY A 372 -13.74 -20.82 23.50
C GLY A 372 -13.91 -22.28 23.11
N HIS A 373 -13.04 -22.78 22.21
CA HIS A 373 -13.00 -24.16 21.76
C HIS A 373 -11.59 -24.77 21.92
N THR A 374 -11.54 -26.09 22.01
CA THR A 374 -10.30 -26.90 22.00
C THR A 374 -10.38 -27.95 20.89
N ASP A 375 -9.24 -28.58 20.60
CA ASP A 375 -9.20 -29.88 19.91
C ASP A 375 -9.51 -31.03 20.89
N ASP A 376 -9.43 -32.27 20.38
CA ASP A 376 -9.69 -33.52 21.13
C ASP A 376 -8.48 -34.06 21.92
N VAL A 377 -7.38 -33.31 22.02
CA VAL A 377 -6.19 -33.73 22.74
C VAL A 377 -6.35 -33.46 24.24
N GLY A 378 -6.38 -34.50 25.04
CA GLY A 378 -6.51 -34.42 26.49
C GLY A 378 -7.82 -35.04 27.02
N ALA A 379 -8.14 -34.77 28.27
CA ALA A 379 -9.41 -35.23 28.85
C ALA A 379 -10.51 -34.16 28.57
N GLU A 380 -11.70 -34.63 28.20
CA GLU A 380 -12.86 -33.76 27.92
C GLU A 380 -13.12 -32.69 29.00
N ARG A 381 -13.03 -33.10 30.29
CA ARG A 381 -13.19 -32.19 31.42
C ARG A 381 -12.08 -31.14 31.49
N GLU A 382 -10.85 -31.47 31.10
CA GLU A 382 -9.73 -30.51 31.08
C GLU A 382 -9.89 -29.56 29.93
N ASN A 383 -10.33 -30.03 28.75
CA ASN A 383 -10.65 -29.25 27.58
C ASN A 383 -11.78 -28.27 27.84
N GLN A 384 -12.84 -28.70 28.56
CA GLN A 384 -13.91 -27.81 29.00
C GLN A 384 -13.38 -26.68 29.90
N VAL A 385 -12.60 -26.98 30.92
CA VAL A 385 -12.01 -25.98 31.82
C VAL A 385 -11.02 -25.05 31.08
N LEU A 386 -10.24 -25.57 30.13
CA LEU A 386 -9.29 -24.77 29.35
C LEU A 386 -10.01 -23.77 28.45
N SER A 387 -11.06 -24.21 27.74
CA SER A 387 -11.86 -23.34 26.88
C SER A 387 -12.58 -22.24 27.65
N GLU A 388 -13.13 -22.54 28.86
CA GLU A 388 -13.71 -21.53 29.75
C GLU A 388 -12.68 -20.48 30.20
N ARG A 389 -11.46 -20.91 30.56
CA ARG A 389 -10.39 -20.00 30.96
C ARG A 389 -9.94 -19.10 29.79
N ARG A 390 -9.86 -19.64 28.58
CA ARG A 390 -9.51 -18.87 27.37
C ARG A 390 -10.57 -17.81 27.06
N ALA A 391 -11.85 -18.20 27.02
CA ALA A 391 -12.93 -17.26 26.80
C ALA A 391 -12.98 -16.16 27.87
N LEU A 392 -12.73 -16.51 29.16
CA LEU A 392 -12.65 -15.55 30.25
C LEU A 392 -11.43 -14.61 30.13
N ALA A 393 -10.29 -15.12 29.67
CA ALA A 393 -9.11 -14.27 29.44
C ALA A 393 -9.36 -13.22 28.37
N VAL A 394 -10.00 -13.59 27.26
CA VAL A 394 -10.43 -12.66 26.21
C VAL A 394 -11.45 -11.65 26.74
N ALA A 395 -12.46 -12.08 27.48
CA ALA A 395 -13.44 -11.19 28.10
C ALA A 395 -12.77 -10.16 29.04
N THR A 396 -11.78 -10.63 29.82
CA THR A 396 -11.00 -9.77 30.71
C THR A 396 -10.16 -8.76 29.94
N ALA A 397 -9.54 -9.17 28.83
CA ALA A 397 -8.78 -8.27 27.96
C ALA A 397 -9.65 -7.16 27.37
N LEU A 398 -10.83 -7.51 26.82
CA LEU A 398 -11.76 -6.53 26.28
C LEU A 398 -12.25 -5.53 27.35
N ALA A 399 -12.52 -6.02 28.58
CA ALA A 399 -12.91 -5.16 29.69
C ALA A 399 -11.77 -4.20 30.08
N ASN A 400 -10.53 -4.66 30.11
CA ASN A 400 -9.35 -3.84 30.38
C ASN A 400 -9.12 -2.75 29.32
N TYR A 401 -9.52 -3.02 28.07
CA TYR A 401 -9.49 -2.04 26.96
C TYR A 401 -10.76 -1.16 26.89
N GLY A 402 -11.58 -1.17 27.93
CA GLY A 402 -12.65 -0.18 28.10
C GLY A 402 -14.05 -0.63 27.68
N VAL A 403 -14.24 -1.88 27.23
CA VAL A 403 -15.57 -2.40 26.96
C VAL A 403 -16.29 -2.67 28.29
N PRO A 404 -17.50 -2.09 28.52
CA PRO A 404 -18.23 -2.30 29.76
C PRO A 404 -18.53 -3.78 30.02
N VAL A 405 -18.21 -4.29 31.22
CA VAL A 405 -18.38 -5.71 31.59
C VAL A 405 -19.83 -6.20 31.34
N ALA A 406 -20.82 -5.34 31.53
CA ALA A 406 -22.23 -5.66 31.28
C ALA A 406 -22.55 -5.97 29.80
N ARG A 407 -21.61 -5.69 28.86
CA ARG A 407 -21.72 -5.95 27.44
C ARG A 407 -20.95 -7.20 27.01
N ILE A 408 -20.26 -7.87 27.94
CA ILE A 408 -19.37 -9.00 27.65
C ILE A 408 -19.92 -10.22 28.38
N THR A 409 -20.07 -11.33 27.64
CA THR A 409 -20.33 -12.65 28.22
C THR A 409 -19.33 -13.64 27.63
N SER A 410 -19.04 -14.73 28.34
CA SER A 410 -18.09 -15.73 27.87
C SER A 410 -18.50 -17.15 28.24
N GLN A 411 -18.20 -18.12 27.40
CA GLN A 411 -18.47 -19.55 27.58
C GLN A 411 -17.34 -20.38 26.96
N GLY A 412 -16.99 -21.48 27.60
CA GLY A 412 -16.17 -22.52 27.00
C GLY A 412 -17.04 -23.69 26.57
N LEU A 413 -16.78 -24.25 25.38
CA LEU A 413 -17.47 -25.42 24.83
C LEU A 413 -16.54 -26.65 24.68
N GLY A 414 -15.29 -26.54 25.12
CA GLY A 414 -14.32 -27.62 25.01
C GLY A 414 -14.17 -28.13 23.60
N GLU A 415 -14.17 -29.45 23.43
CA GLU A 415 -14.05 -30.17 22.16
C GLU A 415 -15.38 -30.52 21.50
N SER A 416 -16.52 -30.05 22.07
CA SER A 416 -17.87 -30.54 21.71
C SER A 416 -18.33 -30.13 20.31
N TYR A 417 -17.76 -29.06 19.73
CA TYR A 417 -18.19 -28.49 18.43
C TYR A 417 -16.99 -28.31 17.47
N PRO A 418 -16.42 -29.40 16.95
CA PRO A 418 -15.30 -29.32 16.02
C PRO A 418 -15.77 -28.83 14.65
N LEU A 419 -15.02 -27.91 14.04
CA LEU A 419 -15.22 -27.45 12.65
C LEU A 419 -14.58 -28.42 11.64
N ALA A 420 -13.54 -29.14 12.06
CA ALA A 420 -12.85 -30.12 11.24
C ALA A 420 -12.64 -31.42 12.01
N PRO A 421 -12.55 -32.59 11.31
CA PRO A 421 -12.20 -33.85 11.97
C PRO A 421 -10.81 -33.75 12.64
N ASN A 422 -10.68 -34.19 13.89
CA ASN A 422 -9.43 -34.11 14.67
C ASN A 422 -8.40 -35.19 14.24
N ILE A 423 -8.08 -35.32 12.96
CA ILE A 423 -7.23 -36.42 12.41
C ILE A 423 -5.75 -36.04 12.32
N ASP A 424 -5.43 -34.76 12.19
CA ASP A 424 -4.05 -34.27 12.05
C ASP A 424 -3.85 -32.92 12.77
N ALA A 425 -2.63 -32.39 12.73
CA ALA A 425 -2.29 -31.13 13.40
C ALA A 425 -3.01 -29.92 12.77
N THR A 426 -3.22 -29.94 11.47
CA THR A 426 -3.88 -28.85 10.73
C THR A 426 -5.35 -28.76 11.08
N SER A 427 -6.08 -29.91 11.01
CA SER A 427 -7.49 -29.96 11.38
C SER A 427 -7.73 -29.64 12.85
N ARG A 428 -6.83 -30.09 13.76
CA ARG A 428 -6.87 -29.70 15.18
C ARG A 428 -6.64 -28.21 15.39
N SER A 429 -5.78 -27.57 14.60
CA SER A 429 -5.57 -26.12 14.73
C SER A 429 -6.82 -25.31 14.42
N ILE A 430 -7.66 -25.74 13.48
CA ILE A 430 -8.95 -25.13 13.15
C ILE A 430 -9.93 -25.24 14.34
N ASN A 431 -9.86 -26.37 15.09
CA ASN A 431 -10.74 -26.57 16.25
C ASN A 431 -10.31 -25.75 17.49
N ARG A 432 -9.02 -25.40 17.62
CA ARG A 432 -8.50 -24.53 18.69
C ARG A 432 -8.74 -23.07 18.35
N ARG A 433 -9.96 -22.58 18.49
CA ARG A 433 -10.37 -21.25 18.09
C ARG A 433 -11.12 -20.50 19.19
N THR A 434 -11.29 -19.21 18.99
CA THR A 434 -12.17 -18.34 19.76
C THR A 434 -13.14 -17.65 18.82
N GLU A 435 -14.41 -17.88 19.02
CA GLU A 435 -15.50 -17.27 18.27
C GLU A 435 -16.16 -16.13 19.04
N PHE A 436 -16.77 -15.22 18.32
CA PHE A 436 -17.44 -14.05 18.84
C PHE A 436 -18.85 -13.95 18.25
N GLU A 437 -19.86 -13.78 19.11
CA GLU A 437 -21.22 -13.48 18.68
C GLU A 437 -21.55 -12.04 19.07
N ILE A 438 -22.00 -11.24 18.12
CA ILE A 438 -22.49 -9.89 18.40
C ILE A 438 -23.92 -9.98 18.91
N THR A 439 -24.18 -9.31 20.01
CA THR A 439 -25.51 -9.18 20.61
C THR A 439 -25.94 -7.73 20.54
N LEU A 440 -27.19 -7.48 20.14
CA LEU A 440 -27.77 -6.15 20.21
C LEU A 440 -28.28 -5.90 21.62
N LYS A 441 -27.94 -4.76 22.20
CA LYS A 441 -28.47 -4.33 23.46
C LYS A 441 -29.93 -3.86 23.25
N ASN A 442 -30.88 -4.58 23.82
CA ASN A 442 -32.28 -4.15 23.85
C ASN A 442 -32.49 -2.88 24.69
#